data_99fd30f0339c8c17fd4e394b23197c7c
#
_entry.id   99fd30f0339c8c17fd4e394b23197c7c
#
_cell.length_a   1.000
_cell.length_b   1.000
_cell.length_c   1.000
_cell.angle_alpha   90.00
_cell.angle_beta   90.00
_cell.angle_gamma   90.00
#
_symmetry.space_group_name_H-M   'P 1'
#
loop_
_entity.id
_entity.type
_entity.pdbx_description
1 polymer ?
#
loop_
_entity_poly.entity_id
_entity_poly.type
_entity_poly.pdbx_seq_one_letter_code
_entity_poly.pdbx_strand_id
1 'polypeptide(L)'
;PATLRRLMVKEIEADAKTFADPRRTLIQAEKKAVLEIKVVDEPVTVVVSAKGWVRTRTGHGHEASTFAFKAGDGLYGTFECRTVDTLIVFGTAQNGVGRVYSVPVASLPGARGDGQPITTLIELESGTQPLHYFAGPANATLLLCSTGGYGFLATVENLVSRQKAGKAFISVGEGETLCAPSHVANTSGGQPLA
;
A
#
# COMPACT_ATOMS: atom_id res chain seq x y z
N PRO A 1 -44.85 -25.06 -31.80
CA PRO A 1 -43.70 -24.66 -31.07
C PRO A 1 -43.58 -25.19 -29.65
N ALA A 2 -44.59 -25.15 -28.78
CA ALA A 2 -44.44 -25.68 -27.41
C ALA A 2 -44.23 -27.21 -27.39
N THR A 3 -44.93 -27.91 -28.27
CA THR A 3 -44.85 -29.37 -28.45
C THR A 3 -43.49 -29.80 -28.95
N LEU A 4 -42.91 -29.07 -29.93
CA LEU A 4 -41.56 -29.34 -30.43
C LEU A 4 -40.49 -29.17 -29.37
N ARG A 5 -40.60 -28.10 -28.57
CA ARG A 5 -39.66 -27.86 -27.46
C ARG A 5 -39.72 -28.98 -26.38
N ARG A 6 -40.93 -29.49 -26.06
CA ARG A 6 -41.09 -30.63 -25.16
C ARG A 6 -40.46 -31.89 -25.71
N LEU A 7 -40.63 -32.13 -27.00
CA LEU A 7 -40.04 -33.29 -27.65
C LEU A 7 -38.50 -33.21 -27.61
N MET A 8 -37.91 -32.08 -28.00
CA MET A 8 -36.48 -31.86 -27.94
C MET A 8 -35.90 -32.03 -26.52
N VAL A 9 -36.56 -31.48 -25.51
CA VAL A 9 -36.09 -31.62 -24.11
C VAL A 9 -36.11 -33.10 -23.71
N LYS A 10 -37.20 -33.84 -24.06
CA LYS A 10 -37.32 -35.26 -23.76
C LYS A 10 -36.25 -36.12 -24.44
N GLU A 11 -35.91 -35.81 -25.69
CA GLU A 11 -34.81 -36.50 -26.44
C GLU A 11 -33.48 -36.21 -25.81
N ILE A 12 -33.16 -34.94 -25.52
CA ILE A 12 -31.90 -34.55 -24.86
C ILE A 12 -31.75 -35.21 -23.48
N GLU A 13 -32.81 -35.28 -22.69
CA GLU A 13 -32.80 -35.95 -21.39
C GLU A 13 -32.59 -37.47 -21.51
N ALA A 14 -33.16 -38.11 -22.56
CA ALA A 14 -32.94 -39.51 -22.84
C ALA A 14 -31.49 -39.77 -23.27
N ASP A 15 -30.94 -38.95 -24.13
CA ASP A 15 -29.56 -39.04 -24.58
C ASP A 15 -28.60 -38.80 -23.41
N ALA A 16 -28.89 -37.82 -22.57
CA ALA A 16 -28.12 -37.55 -21.36
C ALA A 16 -28.06 -38.74 -20.40
N LYS A 17 -29.17 -39.50 -20.27
CA LYS A 17 -29.20 -40.73 -19.47
C LYS A 17 -28.43 -41.89 -20.10
N THR A 18 -28.52 -42.03 -21.43
CA THR A 18 -27.90 -43.13 -22.16
C THR A 18 -26.40 -42.96 -22.34
N PHE A 19 -25.95 -41.73 -22.56
CA PHE A 19 -24.55 -41.40 -22.86
C PHE A 19 -23.84 -40.62 -21.75
N ALA A 20 -24.46 -40.46 -20.58
CA ALA A 20 -23.84 -39.82 -19.44
C ALA A 20 -22.55 -40.53 -19.01
N ASP A 21 -21.45 -39.88 -19.17
CA ASP A 21 -20.18 -40.35 -18.64
C ASP A 21 -19.94 -39.73 -17.24
N PRO A 22 -19.55 -40.54 -16.24
CA PRO A 22 -19.26 -40.00 -14.92
C PRO A 22 -18.15 -38.98 -15.00
N ARG A 23 -18.39 -37.81 -14.40
CA ARG A 23 -17.44 -36.71 -14.42
C ARG A 23 -16.11 -37.14 -13.84
N ARG A 24 -15.04 -37.07 -14.64
CA ARG A 24 -13.66 -37.42 -14.25
C ARG A 24 -12.96 -36.29 -13.49
N THR A 25 -13.49 -35.06 -13.55
CA THR A 25 -12.92 -33.91 -12.84
C THR A 25 -13.69 -33.66 -11.57
N LEU A 26 -12.98 -33.65 -10.45
CA LEU A 26 -13.54 -33.29 -9.15
C LEU A 26 -13.54 -31.78 -9.00
N ILE A 27 -14.71 -31.15 -8.79
CA ILE A 27 -14.77 -29.75 -8.37
C ILE A 27 -14.86 -29.78 -6.84
N GLN A 28 -13.74 -29.55 -6.18
CA GLN A 28 -13.70 -29.32 -4.74
C GLN A 28 -13.66 -27.83 -4.47
N ALA A 29 -14.47 -27.36 -3.52
CA ALA A 29 -14.28 -26.04 -2.93
C ALA A 29 -12.98 -26.09 -2.11
N GLU A 30 -11.88 -25.71 -2.71
CA GLU A 30 -10.62 -25.62 -2.00
C GLU A 30 -10.69 -24.42 -1.05
N LYS A 31 -10.57 -24.69 0.25
CA LYS A 31 -10.31 -23.62 1.22
C LYS A 31 -8.98 -23.02 0.81
N LYS A 32 -9.01 -21.77 0.34
CA LYS A 32 -7.80 -20.99 0.06
C LYS A 32 -6.91 -21.10 1.28
N ALA A 33 -5.86 -21.91 1.19
CA ALA A 33 -4.86 -21.98 2.23
C ALA A 33 -4.28 -20.57 2.32
N VAL A 34 -4.57 -19.87 3.39
CA VAL A 34 -3.87 -18.65 3.75
C VAL A 34 -2.49 -19.15 4.15
N LEU A 35 -1.59 -19.20 3.17
CA LEU A 35 -0.17 -19.30 3.45
C LEU A 35 0.17 -18.04 4.22
N GLU A 36 0.24 -18.13 5.53
CA GLU A 36 0.94 -17.15 6.34
C GLU A 36 2.40 -17.18 5.88
N ILE A 37 2.71 -16.33 4.90
CA ILE A 37 4.08 -16.08 4.52
C ILE A 37 4.70 -15.39 5.73
N LYS A 38 5.41 -16.17 6.55
CA LYS A 38 6.16 -15.64 7.68
C LYS A 38 7.22 -14.71 7.09
N VAL A 39 6.94 -13.41 7.15
CA VAL A 39 7.89 -12.38 6.72
C VAL A 39 9.12 -12.51 7.60
N VAL A 40 10.28 -12.76 6.99
CA VAL A 40 11.55 -12.77 7.72
C VAL A 40 11.87 -11.33 8.10
N ASP A 41 12.14 -11.10 9.38
CA ASP A 41 12.42 -9.78 9.91
C ASP A 41 13.89 -9.40 9.66
N GLU A 42 14.14 -8.65 8.59
CA GLU A 42 15.47 -8.22 8.14
C GLU A 42 15.54 -6.69 8.03
N PRO A 43 16.74 -6.11 8.27
CA PRO A 43 16.96 -4.69 8.02
C PRO A 43 16.90 -4.39 6.53
N VAL A 44 16.16 -3.35 6.16
CA VAL A 44 16.02 -2.88 4.79
C VAL A 44 15.94 -1.35 4.74
N THR A 45 16.35 -0.80 3.60
CA THR A 45 16.17 0.62 3.30
C THR A 45 15.12 0.74 2.21
N VAL A 46 14.04 1.45 2.49
CA VAL A 46 13.04 1.85 1.50
C VAL A 46 13.55 3.09 0.78
N VAL A 47 13.61 3.03 -0.54
CA VAL A 47 14.03 4.13 -1.40
C VAL A 47 12.82 4.62 -2.19
N VAL A 48 12.53 5.91 -2.09
CA VAL A 48 11.42 6.56 -2.79
C VAL A 48 11.98 7.60 -3.73
N SER A 49 11.53 7.60 -4.99
CA SER A 49 11.90 8.62 -5.96
C SER A 49 10.93 9.81 -5.93
N ALA A 50 11.36 10.94 -6.49
CA ALA A 50 10.55 12.15 -6.61
C ALA A 50 9.25 11.93 -7.41
N LYS A 51 9.25 10.97 -8.36
CA LYS A 51 8.07 10.58 -9.14
C LYS A 51 7.25 9.45 -8.48
N GLY A 52 7.57 9.08 -7.22
CA GLY A 52 6.82 8.09 -6.47
C GLY A 52 7.11 6.63 -6.88
N TRP A 53 8.29 6.34 -7.42
CA TRP A 53 8.75 4.97 -7.57
C TRP A 53 9.34 4.48 -6.25
N VAL A 54 9.00 3.27 -5.85
CA VAL A 54 9.40 2.67 -4.57
C VAL A 54 10.14 1.35 -4.80
N ARG A 55 11.17 1.14 -4.00
CA ARG A 55 11.94 -0.13 -3.95
C ARG A 55 12.57 -0.30 -2.58
N THR A 56 12.97 -1.52 -2.26
CA THR A 56 13.72 -1.83 -1.04
C THR A 56 15.14 -2.26 -1.38
N ARG A 57 16.07 -1.96 -0.49
CA ARG A 57 17.43 -2.47 -0.52
C ARG A 57 17.77 -3.11 0.82
N THR A 58 18.38 -4.28 0.78
CA THR A 58 18.76 -5.02 2.00
C THR A 58 19.84 -4.26 2.76
N GLY A 59 19.68 -4.16 4.08
CA GLY A 59 20.60 -3.46 4.98
C GLY A 59 20.31 -1.97 5.12
N HIS A 60 21.06 -1.33 5.99
CA HIS A 60 21.06 0.10 6.30
C HIS A 60 22.39 0.74 5.90
N GLY A 61 22.52 2.07 6.05
CA GLY A 61 23.75 2.81 5.79
C GLY A 61 24.08 3.00 4.30
N HIS A 62 23.05 2.99 3.44
CA HIS A 62 23.25 3.24 2.01
C HIS A 62 23.39 4.73 1.73
N GLU A 63 24.46 5.11 1.05
CA GLU A 63 24.62 6.50 0.59
C GLU A 63 23.61 6.83 -0.53
N ALA A 64 22.98 8.00 -0.42
CA ALA A 64 21.99 8.50 -1.38
C ALA A 64 22.51 8.57 -2.82
N SER A 65 23.82 8.84 -3.00
CA SER A 65 24.51 8.90 -4.28
C SER A 65 24.58 7.56 -5.02
N THR A 66 24.41 6.43 -4.31
CA THR A 66 24.50 5.09 -4.90
C THR A 66 23.21 4.65 -5.61
N PHE A 67 22.14 5.43 -5.48
CA PHE A 67 20.86 5.08 -6.09
C PHE A 67 20.73 5.69 -7.49
N ALA A 68 20.61 4.81 -8.49
CA ALA A 68 20.27 5.24 -9.85
C ALA A 68 18.77 5.42 -10.02
N PHE A 69 18.38 6.43 -10.78
CA PHE A 69 16.98 6.74 -11.10
C PHE A 69 16.82 6.88 -12.62
N LYS A 70 15.58 6.80 -13.10
CA LYS A 70 15.25 7.06 -14.50
C LYS A 70 15.57 8.50 -14.87
N ALA A 71 15.80 8.74 -16.17
CA ALA A 71 16.04 10.08 -16.68
C ALA A 71 14.93 11.06 -16.27
N GLY A 72 15.30 12.17 -15.66
CA GLY A 72 14.38 13.18 -15.16
C GLY A 72 13.64 12.80 -13.88
N ASP A 73 14.11 11.78 -13.13
CA ASP A 73 13.66 11.44 -11.78
C ASP A 73 14.85 11.62 -10.81
N GLY A 74 14.57 11.67 -9.52
CA GLY A 74 15.56 11.85 -8.48
C GLY A 74 15.13 11.21 -7.16
N LEU A 75 15.98 11.33 -6.16
CA LEU A 75 15.67 10.84 -4.83
C LEU A 75 14.66 11.76 -4.14
N TYR A 76 13.54 11.22 -3.66
CA TYR A 76 12.69 11.86 -2.66
C TYR A 76 13.28 11.67 -1.26
N GLY A 77 13.56 10.41 -0.89
CA GLY A 77 14.10 10.07 0.41
C GLY A 77 14.38 8.59 0.57
N THR A 78 15.14 8.29 1.61
CA THR A 78 15.44 6.93 2.06
C THR A 78 14.97 6.74 3.50
N PHE A 79 14.43 5.58 3.80
CA PHE A 79 13.91 5.24 5.12
C PHE A 79 14.52 3.91 5.56
N GLU A 80 15.32 3.95 6.60
CA GLU A 80 15.88 2.76 7.24
C GLU A 80 14.82 2.13 8.15
N CYS A 81 14.44 0.91 7.84
CA CYS A 81 13.36 0.20 8.51
C CYS A 81 13.59 -1.32 8.43
N ARG A 82 12.58 -2.09 8.74
CA ARG A 82 12.61 -3.56 8.66
C ARG A 82 11.55 -4.08 7.69
N THR A 83 11.70 -5.30 7.23
CA THR A 83 10.73 -5.94 6.32
C THR A 83 9.34 -6.05 6.93
N VAL A 84 9.23 -6.12 8.24
CA VAL A 84 7.96 -6.18 9.00
C VAL A 84 7.29 -4.82 9.19
N ASP A 85 7.98 -3.73 8.87
CA ASP A 85 7.47 -2.37 9.01
C ASP A 85 6.52 -1.98 7.86
N THR A 86 5.97 -0.78 7.95
CA THR A 86 4.99 -0.28 6.99
C THR A 86 5.47 1.01 6.34
N LEU A 87 5.36 1.09 5.02
CA LEU A 87 5.46 2.34 4.26
C LEU A 87 4.11 3.05 4.31
N ILE A 88 4.10 4.26 4.82
CA ILE A 88 2.96 5.17 4.84
C ILE A 88 3.13 6.20 3.72
N VAL A 89 2.07 6.37 2.94
CA VAL A 89 2.00 7.34 1.84
C VAL A 89 0.94 8.38 2.18
N PHE A 90 1.29 9.63 2.10
CA PHE A 90 0.41 10.76 2.39
C PHE A 90 0.06 11.47 1.09
N GLY A 91 -1.22 11.77 0.91
CA GLY A 91 -1.72 12.52 -0.24
C GLY A 91 -2.86 13.42 0.15
N THR A 92 -3.14 14.41 -0.70
CA THR A 92 -4.30 15.29 -0.53
C THR A 92 -5.18 15.16 -1.77
N ALA A 93 -6.47 14.95 -1.54
CA ALA A 93 -7.48 14.96 -2.58
C ALA A 93 -7.87 16.41 -2.94
N GLN A 94 -8.47 16.61 -4.11
CA GLN A 94 -8.90 17.94 -4.58
C GLN A 94 -9.90 18.64 -3.65
N ASN A 95 -10.64 17.88 -2.84
CA ASN A 95 -11.57 18.39 -1.84
C ASN A 95 -10.90 18.84 -0.52
N GLY A 96 -9.59 18.91 -0.46
CA GLY A 96 -8.82 19.28 0.74
C GLY A 96 -8.72 18.18 1.80
N VAL A 97 -9.18 16.97 1.52
CA VAL A 97 -9.05 15.85 2.47
C VAL A 97 -7.68 15.19 2.32
N GLY A 98 -6.88 15.25 3.38
CA GLY A 98 -5.65 14.48 3.49
C GLY A 98 -5.96 13.00 3.73
N ARG A 99 -5.35 12.13 2.91
CA ARG A 99 -5.49 10.68 3.01
C ARG A 99 -4.15 10.00 3.23
N VAL A 100 -4.20 8.92 3.99
CA VAL A 100 -3.03 8.06 4.19
C VAL A 100 -3.32 6.67 3.65
N TYR A 101 -2.29 6.11 3.01
CA TYR A 101 -2.27 4.76 2.46
C TYR A 101 -1.13 4.01 3.12
N SER A 102 -1.29 2.72 3.31
CA SER A 102 -0.28 1.87 3.94
C SER A 102 0.07 0.67 3.07
N VAL A 103 1.36 0.41 2.93
CA VAL A 103 1.91 -0.71 2.15
C VAL A 103 2.92 -1.44 3.03
N PRO A 104 2.77 -2.76 3.26
CA PRO A 104 3.78 -3.52 3.97
C PRO A 104 5.13 -3.46 3.25
N VAL A 105 6.21 -3.17 3.95
CA VAL A 105 7.57 -3.08 3.36
C VAL A 105 7.96 -4.39 2.67
N ALA A 106 7.56 -5.55 3.23
CA ALA A 106 7.77 -6.86 2.60
C ALA A 106 7.14 -7.03 1.22
N SER A 107 6.12 -6.23 0.87
CA SER A 107 5.45 -6.28 -0.45
C SER A 107 6.10 -5.38 -1.50
N LEU A 108 7.06 -4.57 -1.10
CA LEU A 108 7.78 -3.68 -2.02
C LEU A 108 8.77 -4.47 -2.88
N PRO A 109 9.01 -4.04 -4.13
CA PRO A 109 9.98 -4.69 -4.99
C PRO A 109 11.39 -4.55 -4.43
N GLY A 110 12.19 -5.62 -4.55
CA GLY A 110 13.61 -5.63 -4.16
C GLY A 110 14.48 -4.77 -5.08
N ALA A 111 15.76 -4.66 -4.70
CA ALA A 111 16.76 -3.72 -5.26
C ALA A 111 17.10 -3.88 -6.74
N ARG A 112 16.62 -4.89 -7.43
CA ARG A 112 16.90 -5.07 -8.87
C ARG A 112 15.92 -4.22 -9.69
N GLY A 113 16.47 -3.25 -10.42
CA GLY A 113 15.70 -2.36 -11.30
C GLY A 113 15.26 -1.05 -10.63
N ASP A 114 14.40 -0.32 -11.31
CA ASP A 114 13.95 1.02 -10.90
C ASP A 114 12.86 1.01 -9.80
N GLY A 115 12.37 -0.17 -9.43
CA GLY A 115 11.24 -0.32 -8.52
C GLY A 115 9.88 -0.33 -9.23
N GLN A 116 8.83 0.01 -8.50
CA GLN A 116 7.45 0.12 -9.01
C GLN A 116 6.84 1.47 -8.62
N PRO A 117 5.96 2.04 -9.45
CA PRO A 117 5.18 3.21 -9.04
C PRO A 117 4.31 2.85 -7.83
N ILE A 118 4.29 3.70 -6.82
CA ILE A 118 3.45 3.48 -5.64
C ILE A 118 1.97 3.32 -5.99
N THR A 119 1.53 3.96 -7.06
CA THR A 119 0.15 3.89 -7.58
C THR A 119 -0.29 2.50 -8.02
N THR A 120 0.64 1.56 -8.22
CA THR A 120 0.30 0.15 -8.49
C THR A 120 0.00 -0.65 -7.23
N LEU A 121 0.43 -0.16 -6.06
CA LEU A 121 0.30 -0.83 -4.78
C LEU A 121 -0.87 -0.31 -3.94
N ILE A 122 -1.35 0.90 -4.23
CA ILE A 122 -2.44 1.58 -3.53
C ILE A 122 -3.52 2.01 -4.51
N GLU A 123 -4.75 2.13 -4.03
CA GLU A 123 -5.89 2.64 -4.81
C GLU A 123 -6.10 4.11 -4.45
N LEU A 124 -5.52 5.00 -5.26
CA LEU A 124 -5.68 6.44 -5.06
C LEU A 124 -7.12 6.86 -5.36
N GLU A 125 -7.72 7.65 -4.47
CA GLU A 125 -8.97 8.34 -4.77
C GLU A 125 -8.77 9.32 -5.93
N SER A 126 -9.78 9.46 -6.77
CA SER A 126 -9.72 10.34 -7.95
C SER A 126 -9.28 11.74 -7.56
N GLY A 127 -8.27 12.26 -8.25
CA GLY A 127 -7.68 13.57 -7.97
C GLY A 127 -6.71 13.63 -6.81
N THR A 128 -6.43 12.51 -6.12
CA THR A 128 -5.39 12.44 -5.08
C THR A 128 -4.03 12.18 -5.71
N GLN A 129 -3.01 12.90 -5.25
CA GLN A 129 -1.61 12.66 -5.61
C GLN A 129 -0.80 12.30 -4.36
N PRO A 130 0.11 11.33 -4.43
CA PRO A 130 1.06 11.07 -3.37
C PRO A 130 2.01 12.26 -3.23
N LEU A 131 2.13 12.78 -2.01
CA LEU A 131 2.96 13.95 -1.71
C LEU A 131 4.15 13.59 -0.83
N HIS A 132 3.91 12.85 0.24
CA HIS A 132 4.93 12.53 1.23
C HIS A 132 4.93 11.05 1.58
N TYR A 133 6.06 10.60 2.12
CA TYR A 133 6.31 9.20 2.44
C TYR A 133 7.00 9.09 3.80
N PHE A 134 6.73 8.02 4.50
CA PHE A 134 7.47 7.61 5.69
C PHE A 134 7.43 6.08 5.81
N ALA A 135 8.56 5.45 6.13
CA ALA A 135 8.60 4.03 6.46
C ALA A 135 9.29 3.84 7.82
N GLY A 136 8.71 3.01 8.66
CA GLY A 136 9.24 2.76 9.99
C GLY A 136 8.33 1.88 10.85
N PRO A 137 8.75 1.62 12.09
CA PRO A 137 8.06 0.71 13.00
C PRO A 137 6.69 1.28 13.43
N ALA A 138 5.80 0.38 13.82
CA ALA A 138 4.42 0.69 14.20
C ALA A 138 4.30 1.73 15.31
N ASN A 139 5.25 1.76 16.25
CA ASN A 139 5.30 2.67 17.39
C ASN A 139 5.99 4.02 17.09
N ALA A 140 6.53 4.22 15.88
CA ALA A 140 7.12 5.51 15.52
C ALA A 140 6.05 6.60 15.54
N THR A 141 6.37 7.72 16.22
CA THR A 141 5.46 8.87 16.34
C THR A 141 5.80 9.92 15.29
N LEU A 142 4.81 10.36 14.55
CA LEU A 142 4.92 11.38 13.52
C LEU A 142 4.13 12.62 13.91
N LEU A 143 4.73 13.78 13.70
CA LEU A 143 4.03 15.06 13.66
C LEU A 143 3.47 15.25 12.25
N LEU A 144 2.17 15.40 12.15
CA LEU A 144 1.41 15.63 10.92
C LEU A 144 0.77 17.01 11.00
N CYS A 145 1.02 17.86 10.02
CA CYS A 145 0.47 19.22 10.03
C CYS A 145 0.19 19.75 8.63
N SER A 146 -0.62 20.81 8.55
CA SER A 146 -0.82 21.62 7.35
C SER A 146 -0.12 22.97 7.49
N THR A 147 0.05 23.65 6.36
CA THR A 147 0.60 25.02 6.33
C THR A 147 -0.31 26.04 7.03
N GLY A 148 -1.56 25.68 7.30
CA GLY A 148 -2.49 26.48 8.11
C GLY A 148 -2.22 26.44 9.62
N GLY A 149 -1.17 25.72 10.06
CA GLY A 149 -0.77 25.65 11.46
C GLY A 149 -1.53 24.61 12.30
N TYR A 150 -2.39 23.83 11.70
CA TYR A 150 -3.07 22.71 12.37
C TYR A 150 -2.26 21.43 12.22
N GLY A 151 -2.12 20.70 13.32
CA GLY A 151 -1.39 19.44 13.31
C GLY A 151 -1.65 18.61 14.55
N PHE A 152 -1.19 17.37 14.51
CA PHE A 152 -1.32 16.42 15.62
C PHE A 152 -0.21 15.36 15.55
N LEU A 153 -0.04 14.66 16.66
CA LEU A 153 0.87 13.51 16.75
C LEU A 153 0.08 12.21 16.50
N ALA A 154 0.62 11.35 15.69
CA ALA A 154 0.06 10.02 15.45
C ALA A 154 1.17 8.98 15.39
N THR A 155 0.91 7.76 15.87
CA THR A 155 1.79 6.61 15.64
C THR A 155 1.55 6.01 14.27
N VAL A 156 2.57 5.38 13.70
CA VAL A 156 2.45 4.67 12.41
C VAL A 156 1.31 3.66 12.46
N GLU A 157 1.17 2.92 13.56
CA GLU A 157 0.06 1.97 13.76
C GLU A 157 -1.32 2.63 13.58
N ASN A 158 -1.50 3.82 14.13
CA ASN A 158 -2.74 4.58 13.98
C ASN A 158 -2.96 5.10 12.56
N LEU A 159 -1.93 5.16 11.72
CA LEU A 159 -2.02 5.59 10.33
C LEU A 159 -2.25 4.41 9.37
N VAL A 160 -2.00 3.18 9.79
CA VAL A 160 -2.22 2.00 8.96
C VAL A 160 -3.69 1.87 8.59
N SER A 161 -3.96 1.69 7.30
CA SER A 161 -5.26 1.39 6.74
C SER A 161 -5.29 -0.05 6.24
N ARG A 162 -6.33 -0.81 6.60
CA ARG A 162 -6.56 -2.15 6.06
C ARG A 162 -7.08 -2.14 4.61
N GLN A 163 -7.58 -1.00 4.16
CA GLN A 163 -8.11 -0.81 2.81
C GLN A 163 -7.04 -0.18 1.92
N LYS A 164 -6.89 -0.67 0.70
CA LYS A 164 -5.99 -0.09 -0.31
C LYS A 164 -6.38 1.34 -0.70
N ALA A 165 -7.66 1.69 -0.57
CA ALA A 165 -8.19 3.03 -0.77
C ALA A 165 -7.80 4.03 0.33
N GLY A 166 -7.04 3.58 1.34
CA GLY A 166 -6.57 4.42 2.43
C GLY A 166 -7.67 4.94 3.33
N LYS A 167 -7.32 5.89 4.20
CA LYS A 167 -8.27 6.58 5.09
C LYS A 167 -7.96 8.06 5.20
N ALA A 168 -8.98 8.88 5.44
CA ALA A 168 -8.81 10.28 5.78
C ALA A 168 -8.14 10.44 7.15
N PHE A 169 -7.28 11.44 7.31
CA PHE A 169 -6.58 11.70 8.57
C PHE A 169 -6.53 13.19 8.95
N ILE A 170 -6.62 14.10 7.99
CA ILE A 170 -6.60 15.54 8.21
C ILE A 170 -7.47 16.24 7.14
N SER A 171 -8.06 17.37 7.49
CA SER A 171 -8.66 18.29 6.53
C SER A 171 -7.73 19.47 6.34
N VAL A 172 -7.42 19.78 5.09
CA VAL A 172 -6.55 20.88 4.69
C VAL A 172 -7.42 21.98 4.15
N GLY A 173 -7.24 23.20 4.65
CA GLY A 173 -8.02 24.37 4.23
C GLY A 173 -7.72 24.78 2.78
N GLU A 174 -8.58 25.65 2.23
CA GLU A 174 -8.38 26.21 0.88
C GLU A 174 -7.05 26.99 0.81
N GLY A 175 -6.21 26.66 -0.17
CA GLY A 175 -4.89 27.27 -0.31
C GLY A 175 -3.80 26.72 0.63
N GLU A 176 -4.15 25.81 1.53
CA GLU A 176 -3.19 25.14 2.40
C GLU A 176 -2.65 23.86 1.75
N THR A 177 -1.50 23.43 2.21
CA THR A 177 -0.88 22.19 1.80
C THR A 177 -0.49 21.33 2.99
N LEU A 178 -0.42 20.02 2.76
CA LEU A 178 0.11 19.08 3.75
C LEU A 178 1.62 19.26 3.87
N CYS A 179 2.12 19.42 5.10
CA CYS A 179 3.56 19.44 5.36
C CYS A 179 4.14 18.02 5.36
N ALA A 180 5.44 17.92 5.08
CA ALA A 180 6.14 16.64 5.20
C ALA A 180 6.05 16.12 6.65
N PRO A 181 5.73 14.84 6.85
CA PRO A 181 5.67 14.27 8.20
C PRO A 181 7.06 14.31 8.86
N SER A 182 7.10 14.71 10.11
CA SER A 182 8.33 14.73 10.89
C SER A 182 8.32 13.64 11.95
N HIS A 183 9.35 12.80 11.97
CA HIS A 183 9.51 11.78 13.01
C HIS A 183 9.90 12.46 14.33
N VAL A 184 9.09 12.23 15.36
CA VAL A 184 9.37 12.70 16.70
C VAL A 184 10.12 11.60 17.46
N ALA A 185 11.42 11.79 17.65
CA ALA A 185 12.19 10.89 18.48
C ALA A 185 11.60 10.92 19.91
N ASN A 186 11.28 9.76 20.46
CA ASN A 186 10.90 9.65 21.87
C ASN A 186 12.12 10.01 22.72
N THR A 187 12.30 11.28 23.01
CA THR A 187 13.20 11.70 24.09
C THR A 187 12.54 11.24 25.39
N SER A 188 13.03 10.14 25.95
CA SER A 188 12.76 9.74 27.34
C SER A 188 13.35 10.81 28.25
N GLY A 189 12.61 11.88 28.50
CA GLY A 189 13.08 13.02 29.30
C GLY A 189 12.30 14.27 28.91
N GLY A 190 11.10 14.40 29.48
CA GLY A 190 10.18 15.47 29.17
C GLY A 190 10.80 16.85 29.33
N GLN A 191 10.81 17.60 28.22
CA GLN A 191 10.66 19.05 28.25
C GLN A 191 9.62 19.40 27.20
N PRO A 192 8.48 20.01 27.56
CA PRO A 192 7.55 20.51 26.59
C PRO A 192 8.27 21.59 25.78
N LEU A 193 8.16 21.51 24.46
CA LEU A 193 8.53 22.59 23.58
C LEU A 193 7.60 23.77 23.89
N ALA A 194 8.20 24.85 24.38
CA ALA A 194 7.54 26.12 24.58
C ALA A 194 7.27 26.81 23.24
#